data_19a7b7713327e023245f0173202fcbe6
#
_entry.id   19a7b7713327e023245f0173202fcbe6
#
_cell.length_a   1.000
_cell.length_b   1.000
_cell.length_c   1.000
_cell.angle_alpha   90.00
_cell.angle_beta   90.00
_cell.angle_gamma   90.00
#
_symmetry.space_group_name_H-M   'P 1'
#
loop_
_entity.id
_entity.type
_entity.pdbx_description
1 polymer ?
#
loop_
_entity_poly.entity_id
_entity_poly.type
_entity_poly.pdbx_seq_one_letter_code
_entity_poly.pdbx_strand_id
1 'polypeptide(L)'
;MHITCHVLAGSESVQTPREVYDQLKSEGYRVEYYRLPLTDGEAPKERIFDVFYDHVKDVQPSDALIFNCQMGGGRTTTGMVIGCLIRMHTSGQLTGLTTDSNASFKMSL
;
A
#
# COMPACT_ATOMS: atom_id res chain seq x y z
N MET A 1 -26.29 -8.13 -8.27
CA MET A 1 -26.55 -7.40 -9.52
C MET A 1 -25.25 -7.24 -10.28
N HIS A 2 -25.11 -7.90 -11.41
CA HIS A 2 -23.93 -7.75 -12.29
C HIS A 2 -24.27 -6.71 -13.36
N ILE A 3 -23.55 -5.59 -13.36
CA ILE A 3 -23.65 -4.60 -14.43
C ILE A 3 -22.39 -4.76 -15.28
N THR A 4 -22.57 -5.17 -16.53
CA THR A 4 -21.48 -5.26 -17.50
C THR A 4 -21.57 -4.07 -18.44
N CYS A 5 -20.57 -3.21 -18.43
CA CYS A 5 -20.44 -2.13 -19.41
C CYS A 5 -19.41 -2.51 -20.46
N HIS A 6 -19.79 -2.44 -21.72
CA HIS A 6 -18.87 -2.58 -22.83
C HIS A 6 -18.53 -1.20 -23.37
N VAL A 7 -17.25 -0.84 -23.31
CA VAL A 7 -16.73 0.40 -23.88
C VAL A 7 -15.84 0.05 -25.06
N LEU A 8 -16.15 0.59 -26.22
CA LEU A 8 -15.27 0.53 -27.37
C LEU A 8 -14.17 1.59 -27.19
N ALA A 9 -12.96 1.12 -26.90
CA ALA A 9 -11.80 1.98 -26.71
C ALA A 9 -10.68 1.54 -27.65
N GLY A 10 -9.97 2.49 -28.27
CA GLY A 10 -8.71 2.22 -28.94
C GLY A 10 -7.61 1.90 -27.91
N SER A 11 -6.53 1.27 -28.35
CA SER A 11 -5.40 0.95 -27.49
C SER A 11 -4.79 2.17 -26.78
N GLU A 12 -4.95 3.36 -27.37
CA GLU A 12 -4.48 4.64 -26.82
C GLU A 12 -5.31 5.16 -25.63
N SER A 13 -6.56 4.68 -25.48
CA SER A 13 -7.47 5.10 -24.41
C SER A 13 -7.48 4.15 -23.22
N VAL A 14 -6.69 3.08 -23.25
CA VAL A 14 -6.55 2.10 -22.17
C VAL A 14 -5.13 2.11 -21.66
N GLN A 15 -4.96 2.37 -20.37
CA GLN A 15 -3.67 2.38 -19.70
C GLN A 15 -3.67 1.44 -18.49
N THR A 16 -2.54 0.77 -18.26
CA THR A 16 -2.31 0.10 -16.99
C THR A 16 -2.07 1.13 -15.88
N PRO A 17 -2.27 0.78 -14.58
CA PRO A 17 -1.93 1.69 -13.49
C PRO A 17 -0.49 2.20 -13.56
N ARG A 18 0.48 1.36 -13.89
CA ARG A 18 1.87 1.75 -14.07
C ARG A 18 2.03 2.84 -15.15
N GLU A 19 1.40 2.65 -16.29
CA GLU A 19 1.46 3.63 -17.39
C GLU A 19 0.87 4.97 -16.99
N VAL A 20 -0.22 5.00 -16.23
CA VAL A 20 -0.82 6.23 -15.69
C VAL A 20 0.15 6.96 -14.78
N TYR A 21 0.79 6.25 -13.86
CA TYR A 21 1.75 6.86 -12.93
C TYR A 21 3.05 7.30 -13.63
N ASP A 22 3.52 6.54 -14.61
CA ASP A 22 4.66 6.93 -15.43
C ASP A 22 4.36 8.21 -16.23
N GLN A 23 3.15 8.35 -16.75
CA GLN A 23 2.71 9.57 -17.42
C GLN A 23 2.67 10.74 -16.44
N LEU A 24 2.09 10.60 -15.26
CA LEU A 24 2.05 11.64 -14.24
C LEU A 24 3.46 12.09 -13.85
N LYS A 25 4.37 11.15 -13.69
CA LYS A 25 5.78 11.45 -13.40
C LYS A 25 6.45 12.24 -14.53
N SER A 26 6.17 11.90 -15.80
CA SER A 26 6.67 12.63 -16.97
C SER A 26 6.11 14.04 -17.06
N GLU A 27 4.91 14.28 -16.55
CA GLU A 27 4.25 15.59 -16.48
C GLU A 27 4.76 16.46 -15.31
N GLY A 28 5.68 15.96 -14.49
CA GLY A 28 6.31 16.68 -13.40
C GLY A 28 5.71 16.45 -12.01
N TYR A 29 4.75 15.54 -11.87
CA TYR A 29 4.22 15.16 -10.57
C TYR A 29 5.20 14.25 -9.82
N ARG A 30 5.37 14.50 -8.53
CA ARG A 30 6.22 13.71 -7.63
C ARG A 30 5.43 12.51 -7.13
N VAL A 31 5.34 11.46 -7.95
CA VAL A 31 4.67 10.21 -7.63
C VAL A 31 5.62 9.03 -7.82
N GLU A 32 5.55 8.07 -6.91
CA GLU A 32 6.21 6.77 -7.04
C GLU A 32 5.13 5.68 -6.98
N TYR A 33 5.23 4.72 -7.87
CA TYR A 33 4.26 3.64 -7.98
C TYR A 33 4.91 2.29 -7.71
N TYR A 34 4.33 1.56 -6.78
CA TYR A 34 4.75 0.20 -6.44
C TYR A 34 3.55 -0.73 -6.42
N ARG A 35 3.74 -1.92 -6.94
CA ARG A 35 2.73 -2.97 -6.90
C ARG A 35 3.18 -4.08 -5.94
N LEU A 36 2.36 -4.35 -4.93
CA LEU A 36 2.56 -5.44 -4.00
C LEU A 36 1.65 -6.61 -4.35
N PRO A 37 2.19 -7.81 -4.58
CA PRO A 37 1.40 -8.98 -4.91
C PRO A 37 0.75 -9.57 -3.67
N LEU A 38 -0.41 -9.03 -3.28
CA LEU A 38 -1.26 -9.57 -2.21
C LEU A 38 -2.39 -10.38 -2.80
N THR A 39 -2.59 -11.59 -2.27
CA THR A 39 -3.74 -12.42 -2.63
C THR A 39 -4.96 -12.02 -1.82
N ASP A 40 -6.09 -11.81 -2.49
CA ASP A 40 -7.33 -11.45 -1.83
C ASP A 40 -7.81 -12.57 -0.88
N GLY A 41 -8.20 -12.19 0.32
CA GLY A 41 -8.66 -13.12 1.35
C GLY A 41 -7.57 -13.95 2.05
N GLU A 42 -6.30 -13.70 1.77
CA GLU A 42 -5.16 -14.38 2.40
C GLU A 42 -4.30 -13.40 3.21
N ALA A 43 -3.64 -13.92 4.24
CA ALA A 43 -2.63 -13.17 4.95
C ALA A 43 -1.40 -12.93 4.06
N PRO A 44 -0.75 -11.76 4.15
CA PRO A 44 0.46 -11.49 3.41
C PRO A 44 1.58 -12.47 3.76
N LYS A 45 2.32 -12.92 2.75
CA LYS A 45 3.51 -13.75 2.96
C LYS A 45 4.64 -12.90 3.57
N GLU A 46 5.47 -13.53 4.38
CA GLU A 46 6.59 -12.86 5.07
C GLU A 46 7.46 -12.03 4.13
N ARG A 47 7.79 -12.57 2.96
CA ARG A 47 8.57 -11.86 1.93
C ARG A 47 7.93 -10.54 1.49
N ILE A 48 6.61 -10.43 1.52
CA ILE A 48 5.89 -9.21 1.13
C ILE A 48 6.13 -8.10 2.16
N PHE A 49 6.24 -8.43 3.44
CA PHE A 49 6.57 -7.45 4.48
C PHE A 49 7.94 -6.82 4.24
N ASP A 50 8.94 -7.61 3.86
CA ASP A 50 10.29 -7.12 3.58
C ASP A 50 10.29 -6.15 2.40
N VAL A 51 9.61 -6.51 1.31
CA VAL A 51 9.46 -5.65 0.14
C VAL A 51 8.73 -4.35 0.50
N PHE A 52 7.66 -4.47 1.27
CA PHE A 52 6.87 -3.32 1.73
C PHE A 52 7.71 -2.39 2.61
N TYR A 53 8.44 -2.95 3.55
CA TYR A 53 9.34 -2.20 4.43
C TYR A 53 10.38 -1.42 3.62
N ASP A 54 11.02 -2.05 2.64
CA ASP A 54 12.02 -1.41 1.79
C ASP A 54 11.47 -0.21 1.02
N HIS A 55 10.19 -0.24 0.61
CA HIS A 55 9.55 0.89 -0.07
C HIS A 55 9.11 2.01 0.87
N VAL A 56 8.76 1.69 2.11
CA VAL A 56 8.15 2.65 3.04
C VAL A 56 9.16 3.25 4.02
N LYS A 57 10.24 2.55 4.35
CA LYS A 57 11.19 2.97 5.39
C LYS A 57 11.78 4.36 5.19
N ASP A 58 12.02 4.75 3.94
CA ASP A 58 12.67 6.02 3.57
C ASP A 58 11.68 7.11 3.15
N VAL A 59 10.37 6.84 3.20
CA VAL A 59 9.35 7.81 2.88
C VAL A 59 9.34 8.92 3.94
N GLN A 60 9.41 10.17 3.50
CA GLN A 60 9.44 11.31 4.40
C GLN A 60 8.11 11.49 5.13
N PRO A 61 8.10 12.05 6.35
CA PRO A 61 6.86 12.30 7.09
C PRO A 61 5.85 13.19 6.36
N SER A 62 6.35 14.07 5.48
CA SER A 62 5.53 14.95 4.64
C SER A 62 4.90 14.26 3.43
N ASP A 63 5.40 13.08 3.07
CA ASP A 63 4.89 12.35 1.90
C ASP A 63 3.65 11.53 2.27
N ALA A 64 2.70 11.45 1.35
CA ALA A 64 1.52 10.63 1.52
C ALA A 64 1.74 9.21 0.98
N LEU A 65 1.25 8.22 1.72
CA LEU A 65 1.13 6.85 1.25
C LEU A 65 -0.31 6.60 0.82
N ILE A 66 -0.48 6.19 -0.43
CA ILE A 66 -1.79 5.90 -1.01
C ILE A 66 -1.87 4.42 -1.32
N PHE A 67 -2.90 3.76 -0.80
CA PHE A 67 -3.14 2.33 -1.00
C PHE A 67 -4.44 2.12 -1.74
N ASN A 68 -4.40 1.28 -2.75
CA ASN A 68 -5.60 0.89 -3.47
C ASN A 68 -5.50 -0.55 -3.97
N CYS A 69 -6.63 -1.20 -4.03
CA CYS A 69 -6.81 -2.49 -4.70
C CYS A 69 -8.06 -2.41 -5.58
N GLN A 70 -8.51 -3.52 -6.13
CA GLN A 70 -9.66 -3.51 -7.03
C GLN A 70 -10.95 -3.02 -6.36
N MET A 71 -11.24 -3.49 -5.14
CA MET A 71 -12.47 -3.16 -4.42
C MET A 71 -12.29 -2.12 -3.30
N GLY A 72 -11.05 -1.83 -2.92
CA GLY A 72 -10.75 -0.88 -1.84
C GLY A 72 -11.01 -1.42 -0.42
N GLY A 73 -11.29 -2.70 -0.28
CA GLY A 73 -11.59 -3.34 1.00
C GLY A 73 -10.38 -4.04 1.64
N GLY A 74 -10.31 -5.37 1.56
CA GLY A 74 -9.36 -6.21 2.30
C GLY A 74 -7.88 -5.87 2.06
N ARG A 75 -7.40 -5.97 0.83
CA ARG A 75 -5.99 -5.72 0.48
C ARG A 75 -5.56 -4.29 0.77
N THR A 76 -6.42 -3.32 0.50
CA THR A 76 -6.16 -1.90 0.81
C THR A 76 -6.03 -1.70 2.31
N THR A 77 -6.93 -2.23 3.11
CA THR A 77 -6.88 -2.14 4.57
C THR A 77 -5.61 -2.78 5.12
N THR A 78 -5.27 -3.97 4.64
CA THR A 78 -4.02 -4.66 5.03
C THR A 78 -2.80 -3.80 4.71
N GLY A 79 -2.73 -3.23 3.51
CA GLY A 79 -1.66 -2.33 3.11
C GLY A 79 -1.55 -1.10 4.00
N MET A 80 -2.66 -0.46 4.30
CA MET A 80 -2.71 0.72 5.18
C MET A 80 -2.20 0.41 6.59
N VAL A 81 -2.63 -0.71 7.18
CA VAL A 81 -2.19 -1.12 8.53
C VAL A 81 -0.68 -1.36 8.54
N ILE A 82 -0.16 -2.12 7.59
CA ILE A 82 1.27 -2.41 7.50
C ILE A 82 2.07 -1.12 7.27
N GLY A 83 1.62 -0.27 6.36
CA GLY A 83 2.27 1.02 6.08
C GLY A 83 2.32 1.94 7.31
N CYS A 84 1.23 2.03 8.06
CA CYS A 84 1.18 2.79 9.31
C CYS A 84 2.16 2.23 10.35
N LEU A 85 2.20 0.90 10.53
CA LEU A 85 3.13 0.26 11.48
C LEU A 85 4.59 0.53 11.11
N ILE A 86 4.94 0.44 9.84
CA ILE A 86 6.30 0.74 9.37
C ILE A 86 6.65 2.21 9.66
N ARG A 87 5.76 3.14 9.35
CA ARG A 87 5.98 4.57 9.63
C ARG A 87 6.15 4.85 11.11
N MET A 88 5.34 4.25 11.95
CA MET A 88 5.46 4.37 13.41
C MET A 88 6.81 3.82 13.91
N HIS A 89 7.25 2.70 13.35
CA HIS A 89 8.55 2.12 13.69
C HIS A 89 9.71 3.03 13.26
N THR A 90 9.71 3.50 12.03
CA THR A 90 10.78 4.34 11.49
C THR A 90 10.82 5.74 12.12
N SER A 91 9.69 6.25 12.61
CA SER A 91 9.62 7.52 13.36
C SER A 91 9.96 7.41 14.84
N GLY A 92 10.24 6.19 15.33
CA GLY A 92 10.56 5.94 16.74
C GLY A 92 9.35 5.93 17.68
N GLN A 93 8.14 6.05 17.19
CA GLN A 93 6.92 6.06 18.02
C GLN A 93 6.63 4.72 18.70
N LEU A 94 7.19 3.62 18.20
CA LEU A 94 7.04 2.29 18.78
C LEU A 94 8.10 1.94 19.83
N THR A 95 9.12 2.75 20.03
CA THR A 95 10.21 2.45 20.98
C THR A 95 9.77 2.44 22.45
N GLY A 96 8.65 3.08 22.77
CA GLY A 96 8.06 3.03 24.12
C GLY A 96 7.26 1.77 24.43
N LEU A 97 6.95 0.95 23.43
CA LEU A 97 6.15 -0.28 23.58
C LEU A 97 7.01 -1.52 23.91
N THR A 98 8.32 -1.43 23.74
CA THR A 98 9.23 -2.57 23.95
C THR A 98 9.74 -2.68 25.39
N THR A 99 9.45 -1.72 26.26
CA THR A 99 9.91 -1.73 27.65
C THR A 99 8.91 -2.33 28.64
N ASP A 100 7.65 -2.50 28.25
CA ASP A 100 6.66 -3.21 29.06
C ASP A 100 6.50 -4.65 28.54
N SER A 101 7.23 -5.56 29.14
CA SER A 101 7.16 -7.01 28.88
C SER A 101 5.78 -7.64 29.19
N ASN A 102 4.80 -6.86 29.60
CA ASN A 102 3.43 -7.28 29.91
C ASN A 102 2.36 -6.63 29.03
N ALA A 103 2.71 -5.80 28.06
CA ALA A 103 1.72 -5.27 27.10
C ALA A 103 1.45 -6.32 26.01
N SER A 104 0.42 -7.11 26.20
CA SER A 104 -0.11 -7.98 25.16
C SER A 104 -0.84 -7.11 24.14
N PHE A 105 -0.19 -6.88 23.00
CA PHE A 105 -0.84 -6.24 21.85
C PHE A 105 -1.75 -7.28 21.19
N LYS A 106 -3.02 -7.25 21.52
CA LYS A 106 -4.03 -8.00 20.77
C LYS A 106 -4.47 -7.16 19.59
N MET A 107 -3.91 -7.45 18.40
CA MET A 107 -4.59 -7.11 17.16
C MET A 107 -5.74 -8.07 16.97
N SER A 108 -6.97 -7.63 17.18
CA SER A 108 -8.13 -8.32 16.65
C SER A 108 -8.40 -7.78 15.25
N LEU A 109 -8.25 -8.62 14.29
CA LEU A 109 -8.70 -8.40 12.92
C LEU A 109 -10.20 -8.70 12.82
#